data_a46c81079ae361dc0f071b14d65001fa
#
_entry.id   a46c81079ae361dc0f071b14d65001fa
#
_cell.length_a   1.000
_cell.length_b   1.000
_cell.length_c   1.000
_cell.angle_alpha   90.00
_cell.angle_beta   90.00
_cell.angle_gamma   90.00
#
_symmetry.space_group_name_H-M   'P 1'
#
loop_
_entity.id
_entity.type
_entity.pdbx_description
1 polymer ?
#
loop_
_entity_poly.entity_id
_entity_poly.type
_entity_poly.pdbx_seq_one_letter_code
_entity_poly.pdbx_strand_id
1 'polypeptide(L)'
;MGKYLLKLPKMGESIAEATITKWLKEVGDTVDIDESLVEIATDKVDSDVPSEFKGKLIKKNFEVNDVVKVGEVIAEIETDLNDDTALMSENEDIELVSEEKEKELINDNIEEINVEEKEITSIPSIELLKTDEDYSENNPEIVKSDKFFSPLVKNIAKKENITQEDLNSISGSGKDGRVTKQDILNYIGSKPSKSSDSFVSNSKPLVGDQIIELDRMGKIIFDHMSNSKKISAHVQSFVEVDVSNLWDWRDRYKKSFFENEGQKLTFTPLFINAVIKSLKDYPIMNSSIVDQKIIMKRSINIGMATAVKNGNLIVPVIKNADHLNLKGLTLAVNDLSNRARSNSLKPEEVSDGTYTVTNVGNFGSIMGTPIINQPQVGIIAIGVIRKTPSVIETNKGDFIGIRKKLILSHTYDHRIINGSIGGSFVKRVAEYLEEWDMNQTI
;
A
#
# COMPACT_ATOMS: atom_id res chain seq x y z
N MET A 1 39.86 -12.44 -31.83
CA MET A 1 38.53 -11.78 -31.63
C MET A 1 37.82 -12.54 -30.54
N GLY A 2 37.65 -11.91 -29.37
CA GLY A 2 36.93 -12.46 -28.23
C GLY A 2 35.45 -12.05 -28.29
N LYS A 3 34.54 -12.91 -27.80
CA LYS A 3 33.13 -12.54 -27.61
C LYS A 3 32.88 -12.22 -26.14
N TYR A 4 32.40 -11.04 -25.85
CA TYR A 4 31.95 -10.63 -24.53
C TYR A 4 30.41 -10.75 -24.42
N LEU A 5 29.94 -11.35 -23.34
CA LEU A 5 28.52 -11.54 -23.05
C LEU A 5 28.08 -10.49 -22.03
N LEU A 6 27.43 -9.44 -22.49
CA LEU A 6 26.86 -8.40 -21.61
C LEU A 6 25.69 -8.97 -20.82
N LYS A 7 25.84 -9.02 -19.50
CA LYS A 7 24.79 -9.47 -18.57
C LYS A 7 24.10 -8.28 -17.91
N LEU A 8 22.81 -8.44 -17.57
CA LEU A 8 22.10 -7.44 -16.79
C LEU A 8 22.70 -7.33 -15.38
N PRO A 9 23.28 -6.18 -15.00
CA PRO A 9 23.91 -6.02 -13.68
C PRO A 9 22.88 -5.97 -12.55
N LYS A 10 23.32 -6.18 -11.30
CA LYS A 10 22.48 -6.00 -10.11
C LYS A 10 22.24 -4.51 -9.88
N MET A 11 20.99 -4.07 -9.92
CA MET A 11 20.55 -2.69 -9.77
C MET A 11 20.00 -2.38 -8.36
N GLY A 12 20.58 -2.97 -7.30
CA GLY A 12 20.18 -2.83 -5.89
C GLY A 12 19.75 -4.13 -5.24
N GLU A 13 19.53 -4.11 -3.93
CA GLU A 13 19.30 -5.32 -3.10
C GLU A 13 17.96 -6.03 -3.34
N SER A 14 16.99 -5.41 -4.03
CA SER A 14 15.61 -5.94 -4.15
C SER A 14 15.11 -6.10 -5.58
N ILE A 15 15.94 -5.83 -6.61
CA ILE A 15 15.51 -5.88 -8.01
C ILE A 15 15.95 -7.22 -8.62
N ALA A 16 14.96 -8.05 -8.98
CA ALA A 16 15.18 -9.37 -9.58
C ALA A 16 15.06 -9.36 -11.11
N GLU A 17 14.37 -8.38 -11.70
CA GLU A 17 14.07 -8.29 -13.13
C GLU A 17 13.95 -6.83 -13.57
N ALA A 18 14.21 -6.54 -14.86
CA ALA A 18 14.04 -5.23 -15.48
C ALA A 18 13.46 -5.38 -16.88
N THR A 19 12.77 -4.35 -17.37
CA THR A 19 12.19 -4.32 -18.71
C THR A 19 13.06 -3.46 -19.63
N ILE A 20 13.36 -3.94 -20.83
CA ILE A 20 14.09 -3.16 -21.83
C ILE A 20 13.16 -2.10 -22.39
N THR A 21 13.49 -0.82 -22.19
CA THR A 21 12.70 0.30 -22.70
C THR A 21 13.16 0.75 -24.08
N LYS A 22 14.47 0.78 -24.29
CA LYS A 22 15.05 1.24 -25.55
C LYS A 22 16.45 0.73 -25.76
N TRP A 23 16.79 0.35 -27.00
CA TRP A 23 18.17 0.11 -27.42
C TRP A 23 18.77 1.40 -27.97
N LEU A 24 19.91 1.81 -27.43
CA LEU A 24 20.65 3.01 -27.85
C LEU A 24 21.60 2.75 -29.01
N LYS A 25 21.94 1.47 -29.24
CA LYS A 25 22.82 1.02 -30.31
C LYS A 25 22.15 -0.08 -31.15
N GLU A 26 22.51 -0.14 -32.43
CA GLU A 26 22.02 -1.14 -33.38
C GLU A 26 23.05 -2.27 -33.55
N VAL A 27 22.58 -3.46 -34.00
CA VAL A 27 23.47 -4.57 -34.34
C VAL A 27 24.39 -4.14 -35.48
N GLY A 28 25.71 -4.19 -35.25
CA GLY A 28 26.73 -3.71 -36.15
C GLY A 28 27.42 -2.41 -35.74
N ASP A 29 26.90 -1.69 -34.76
CA ASP A 29 27.50 -0.47 -34.24
C ASP A 29 28.72 -0.77 -33.34
N THR A 30 29.65 0.17 -33.34
CA THR A 30 30.78 0.15 -32.40
C THR A 30 30.35 0.80 -31.08
N VAL A 31 30.83 0.22 -29.98
CA VAL A 31 30.56 0.65 -28.61
C VAL A 31 31.86 0.89 -27.90
N ASP A 32 32.02 2.03 -27.25
CA ASP A 32 33.16 2.35 -26.41
C ASP A 32 32.94 1.88 -24.95
N ILE A 33 33.98 1.86 -24.14
CA ILE A 33 33.90 1.54 -22.71
C ILE A 33 33.07 2.62 -22.03
N ASP A 34 32.19 2.22 -21.09
CA ASP A 34 31.22 3.06 -20.35
C ASP A 34 30.17 3.72 -21.24
N GLU A 35 30.02 3.36 -22.50
CA GLU A 35 28.96 3.85 -23.36
C GLU A 35 27.66 3.07 -23.13
N SER A 36 26.53 3.79 -22.92
CA SER A 36 25.22 3.19 -22.67
C SER A 36 24.72 2.45 -23.92
N LEU A 37 24.37 1.16 -23.75
CA LEU A 37 23.88 0.28 -24.80
C LEU A 37 22.37 0.16 -24.83
N VAL A 38 21.75 0.11 -23.68
CA VAL A 38 20.32 -0.14 -23.50
C VAL A 38 19.80 0.60 -22.29
N GLU A 39 18.65 1.20 -22.44
CA GLU A 39 17.84 1.75 -21.34
C GLU A 39 16.91 0.66 -20.80
N ILE A 40 16.87 0.51 -19.50
CA ILE A 40 16.03 -0.45 -18.81
C ILE A 40 15.17 0.24 -17.74
N ALA A 41 13.95 -0.21 -17.57
CA ALA A 41 13.04 0.23 -16.51
C ALA A 41 12.91 -0.86 -15.44
N THR A 42 13.04 -0.47 -14.19
CA THR A 42 12.71 -1.30 -13.03
C THR A 42 11.43 -0.76 -12.39
N ASP A 43 10.90 -1.45 -11.38
CA ASP A 43 9.73 -1.00 -10.62
C ASP A 43 9.94 0.34 -9.87
N LYS A 44 11.17 0.86 -9.82
CA LYS A 44 11.54 2.05 -9.03
C LYS A 44 12.26 3.14 -9.79
N VAL A 45 13.10 2.78 -10.76
CA VAL A 45 13.97 3.74 -11.48
C VAL A 45 14.28 3.21 -12.87
N ASP A 46 14.36 4.13 -13.84
CA ASP A 46 14.91 3.88 -15.16
C ASP A 46 16.43 4.09 -15.11
N SER A 47 17.19 3.19 -15.72
CA SER A 47 18.65 3.21 -15.69
C SER A 47 19.23 2.73 -17.00
N ASP A 48 20.42 3.24 -17.34
CA ASP A 48 21.16 2.81 -18.51
C ASP A 48 22.14 1.71 -18.13
N VAL A 49 22.33 0.74 -19.04
CA VAL A 49 23.33 -0.31 -18.91
C VAL A 49 24.50 0.03 -19.84
N PRO A 50 25.68 0.42 -19.29
CA PRO A 50 26.87 0.73 -20.06
C PRO A 50 27.61 -0.55 -20.47
N SER A 51 28.45 -0.46 -21.51
CA SER A 51 29.38 -1.51 -21.92
C SER A 51 30.66 -1.47 -21.08
N GLU A 52 31.09 -2.62 -20.56
CA GLU A 52 32.34 -2.74 -19.84
C GLU A 52 33.57 -2.87 -20.80
N PHE A 53 33.31 -3.13 -22.07
CA PHE A 53 34.37 -3.35 -23.06
C PHE A 53 34.08 -2.61 -24.35
N LYS A 54 35.16 -2.17 -25.03
CA LYS A 54 35.11 -1.62 -26.38
C LYS A 54 34.97 -2.77 -27.39
N GLY A 55 34.00 -2.65 -28.29
CA GLY A 55 33.77 -3.69 -29.29
C GLY A 55 32.64 -3.34 -30.27
N LYS A 56 32.22 -4.36 -31.02
CA LYS A 56 31.12 -4.27 -31.96
C LYS A 56 29.94 -5.10 -31.49
N LEU A 57 28.73 -4.52 -31.44
CA LEU A 57 27.51 -5.23 -31.05
C LEU A 57 27.15 -6.25 -32.15
N ILE A 58 27.23 -7.58 -31.84
CA ILE A 58 26.90 -8.63 -32.78
C ILE A 58 25.44 -9.03 -32.72
N LYS A 59 24.89 -9.12 -31.51
CA LYS A 59 23.55 -9.68 -31.31
C LYS A 59 22.87 -9.08 -30.09
N LYS A 60 21.57 -8.78 -30.23
CA LYS A 60 20.63 -8.48 -29.15
C LYS A 60 19.83 -9.76 -28.85
N ASN A 61 19.78 -10.19 -27.60
CA ASN A 61 19.04 -11.40 -27.21
C ASN A 61 17.59 -11.14 -26.81
N PHE A 62 17.23 -9.87 -26.57
CA PHE A 62 15.90 -9.44 -26.16
C PHE A 62 15.46 -8.22 -26.97
N GLU A 63 14.15 -8.08 -27.16
CA GLU A 63 13.53 -6.93 -27.85
C GLU A 63 13.04 -5.85 -26.86
N VAL A 64 12.63 -4.70 -27.38
CA VAL A 64 12.02 -3.63 -26.59
C VAL A 64 10.70 -4.13 -26.00
N ASN A 65 10.49 -3.89 -24.69
CA ASN A 65 9.42 -4.37 -23.82
C ASN A 65 9.55 -5.82 -23.32
N ASP A 66 10.70 -6.48 -23.54
CA ASP A 66 10.96 -7.77 -22.92
C ASP A 66 11.41 -7.59 -21.47
N VAL A 67 11.02 -8.53 -20.61
CA VAL A 67 11.43 -8.59 -19.20
C VAL A 67 12.62 -9.53 -19.07
N VAL A 68 13.71 -9.03 -18.52
CA VAL A 68 14.99 -9.73 -18.38
C VAL A 68 15.36 -9.85 -16.90
N LYS A 69 15.84 -11.01 -16.47
CA LYS A 69 16.29 -11.24 -15.10
C LYS A 69 17.73 -10.79 -14.90
N VAL A 70 18.04 -10.33 -13.69
CA VAL A 70 19.39 -9.97 -13.29
C VAL A 70 20.33 -11.15 -13.50
N GLY A 71 21.46 -10.91 -14.22
CA GLY A 71 22.44 -11.92 -14.58
C GLY A 71 22.22 -12.61 -15.93
N GLU A 72 21.08 -12.41 -16.61
CA GLU A 72 20.86 -12.91 -17.97
C GLU A 72 21.66 -12.13 -19.01
N VAL A 73 22.05 -12.80 -20.08
CA VAL A 73 22.85 -12.21 -21.17
C VAL A 73 21.94 -11.43 -22.10
N ILE A 74 22.07 -10.09 -22.11
CA ILE A 74 21.25 -9.19 -22.91
C ILE A 74 21.81 -8.94 -24.31
N ALA A 75 23.13 -8.94 -24.45
CA ALA A 75 23.79 -8.71 -25.75
C ALA A 75 25.13 -9.45 -25.89
N GLU A 76 25.56 -9.65 -27.14
CA GLU A 76 26.90 -10.17 -27.48
C GLU A 76 27.72 -9.09 -28.19
N ILE A 77 28.94 -8.82 -27.70
CA ILE A 77 29.86 -7.82 -28.22
C ILE A 77 31.13 -8.51 -28.66
N GLU A 78 31.62 -8.24 -29.89
CA GLU A 78 32.87 -8.69 -30.40
C GLU A 78 33.98 -7.70 -30.02
N THR A 79 35.01 -8.17 -29.33
CA THR A 79 36.13 -7.34 -28.88
C THR A 79 37.41 -7.73 -29.62
N ASP A 80 38.27 -6.76 -29.93
CA ASP A 80 39.55 -6.98 -30.61
C ASP A 80 40.69 -7.45 -29.67
N LEU A 81 40.40 -7.69 -28.40
CA LEU A 81 41.37 -8.10 -27.41
C LEU A 81 41.61 -9.61 -27.44
N ASN A 82 42.83 -9.99 -27.89
CA ASN A 82 43.45 -11.26 -27.55
C ASN A 82 43.95 -11.16 -26.12
N ASP A 83 43.15 -11.59 -25.14
CA ASP A 83 43.69 -11.93 -23.83
C ASP A 83 42.83 -13.01 -23.16
N ASP A 84 43.54 -14.08 -22.78
CA ASP A 84 43.10 -15.20 -21.98
C ASP A 84 42.70 -14.75 -20.56
N THR A 85 41.49 -14.22 -20.38
CA THR A 85 40.92 -13.98 -19.05
C THR A 85 39.41 -14.19 -19.04
N ALA A 86 38.93 -15.18 -19.75
CA ALA A 86 37.50 -15.56 -19.77
C ALA A 86 37.31 -16.94 -19.14
N LEU A 87 37.79 -17.16 -17.93
CA LEU A 87 37.45 -18.28 -17.04
C LEU A 87 38.03 -17.97 -15.67
N MET A 88 37.28 -17.29 -14.83
CA MET A 88 37.27 -17.35 -13.35
C MET A 88 36.60 -16.13 -12.77
N SER A 89 35.42 -16.30 -12.24
CA SER A 89 34.97 -15.64 -10.99
C SER A 89 33.75 -16.34 -10.46
N GLU A 90 33.97 -17.42 -9.77
CA GLU A 90 33.23 -17.73 -8.57
C GLU A 90 34.02 -17.12 -7.41
N ASN A 91 33.28 -16.44 -6.55
CA ASN A 91 33.61 -16.04 -5.17
C ASN A 91 34.83 -15.12 -4.96
N GLU A 92 34.58 -13.94 -4.41
CA GLU A 92 34.99 -13.56 -3.05
C GLU A 92 34.70 -12.08 -2.78
N ASP A 93 34.20 -11.84 -1.59
CA ASP A 93 34.14 -10.55 -0.88
C ASP A 93 35.52 -9.87 -0.87
N ILE A 94 35.62 -8.59 -1.22
CA ILE A 94 36.67 -7.71 -0.71
C ILE A 94 36.12 -6.27 -0.61
N GLU A 95 36.10 -5.80 0.64
CA GLU A 95 36.26 -4.41 1.05
C GLU A 95 37.45 -3.76 0.40
N LEU A 96 37.42 -2.47 0.22
CA LEU A 96 38.43 -1.45 0.54
C LEU A 96 38.36 -0.26 -0.41
N VAL A 97 38.11 0.86 0.20
CA VAL A 97 38.96 1.99 0.65
C VAL A 97 39.12 3.11 -0.36
N SER A 98 38.78 4.28 0.04
CA SER A 98 39.57 5.52 0.11
C SER A 98 38.73 6.60 0.77
N GLU A 99 39.02 7.00 2.00
CA GLU A 99 39.94 8.07 2.43
C GLU A 99 39.75 9.37 1.66
N GLU A 100 39.53 10.50 2.25
CA GLU A 100 40.26 11.17 3.33
C GLU A 100 39.42 12.31 3.97
N LYS A 101 39.66 12.47 5.30
CA LYS A 101 39.70 13.66 6.16
C LYS A 101 38.39 14.33 6.52
N GLU A 102 38.04 14.43 7.79
CA GLU A 102 38.71 15.23 8.82
C GLU A 102 38.52 14.67 10.24
N LYS A 103 39.61 14.69 10.98
CA LYS A 103 39.75 14.43 12.40
C LYS A 103 39.07 15.53 13.23
N GLU A 104 38.49 15.24 14.40
CA GLU A 104 39.14 15.34 15.70
C GLU A 104 38.17 15.06 16.86
N LEU A 105 38.72 14.24 17.81
CA LEU A 105 38.49 14.23 19.26
C LEU A 105 37.09 13.86 19.81
N ILE A 106 36.96 12.71 20.47
CA ILE A 106 37.06 12.60 21.94
C ILE A 106 37.16 11.11 22.29
N ASN A 107 38.27 10.73 22.96
CA ASN A 107 38.43 9.53 23.78
C ASN A 107 37.62 9.69 25.06
N ASP A 108 36.92 8.65 25.50
CA ASP A 108 37.18 8.00 26.81
C ASP A 108 36.13 6.95 27.15
N ASN A 109 36.65 5.75 27.50
CA ASN A 109 36.11 4.74 28.44
C ASN A 109 34.73 4.15 28.21
N ILE A 110 34.73 2.92 27.73
CA ILE A 110 33.72 1.92 28.14
C ILE A 110 34.44 0.64 28.58
N GLU A 111 34.32 0.36 29.87
CA GLU A 111 34.70 -0.90 30.51
C GLU A 111 33.88 -2.06 29.94
N GLU A 112 34.60 -3.15 29.67
CA GLU A 112 34.02 -4.45 29.30
C GLU A 112 33.15 -4.99 30.46
N ILE A 113 31.89 -5.27 30.20
CA ILE A 113 31.09 -6.17 31.00
C ILE A 113 30.85 -7.45 30.21
N ASN A 114 31.58 -8.48 30.61
CA ASN A 114 31.33 -9.88 30.29
C ASN A 114 29.96 -10.29 30.79
N VAL A 115 29.07 -10.73 29.91
CA VAL A 115 27.88 -11.47 30.28
C VAL A 115 27.91 -12.84 29.60
N GLU A 116 27.99 -13.85 30.44
CA GLU A 116 27.94 -15.27 30.10
C GLU A 116 26.76 -15.65 29.23
N GLU A 117 27.03 -16.34 28.15
CA GLU A 117 26.05 -17.12 27.39
C GLU A 117 25.47 -18.23 28.26
N LYS A 118 24.19 -18.14 28.61
CA LYS A 118 23.41 -19.30 29.02
C LYS A 118 22.56 -19.77 27.85
N GLU A 119 22.92 -20.94 27.35
CA GLU A 119 22.12 -21.76 26.46
C GLU A 119 20.69 -21.93 27.00
N ILE A 120 19.71 -21.50 26.23
CA ILE A 120 18.31 -21.89 26.41
C ILE A 120 18.02 -23.02 25.43
N THR A 121 18.03 -24.22 25.95
CA THR A 121 17.63 -25.45 25.28
C THR A 121 16.14 -25.47 25.01
N SER A 122 15.83 -25.83 23.75
CA SER A 122 14.64 -26.55 23.28
C SER A 122 13.26 -25.92 23.44
N ILE A 123 12.76 -25.42 22.30
CA ILE A 123 11.32 -25.37 21.99
C ILE A 123 10.98 -26.68 21.26
N PRO A 124 9.91 -27.40 21.63
CA PRO A 124 9.59 -28.67 20.99
C PRO A 124 9.21 -28.50 19.54
N SER A 125 9.87 -29.25 18.69
CA SER A 125 9.59 -29.42 17.27
C SER A 125 8.17 -29.92 17.07
N ILE A 126 7.44 -29.27 16.16
CA ILE A 126 6.30 -29.87 15.50
C ILE A 126 6.86 -30.86 14.48
N GLU A 127 6.96 -32.10 14.93
CA GLU A 127 7.14 -33.28 14.10
C GLU A 127 5.74 -33.79 13.78
N LEU A 128 5.25 -33.46 12.61
CA LEU A 128 4.22 -34.25 11.88
C LEU A 128 3.94 -33.57 10.54
N LEU A 129 4.40 -34.21 9.52
CA LEU A 129 3.75 -34.58 8.26
C LEU A 129 4.83 -34.75 7.19
N LYS A 130 5.54 -35.87 7.31
CA LYS A 130 6.04 -36.54 6.11
C LYS A 130 4.93 -37.52 5.71
N THR A 131 4.16 -37.18 4.73
CA THR A 131 3.45 -38.14 3.91
C THR A 131 4.08 -38.08 2.54
N ASP A 132 4.74 -39.17 2.21
CA ASP A 132 5.06 -39.55 0.84
C ASP A 132 3.76 -39.60 0.08
N GLU A 133 3.51 -38.68 -0.82
CA GLU A 133 2.50 -38.86 -1.85
C GLU A 133 3.19 -38.88 -3.20
N ASP A 134 3.19 -40.14 -3.74
CA ASP A 134 3.36 -40.45 -5.13
C ASP A 134 2.64 -39.44 -6.03
N TYR A 135 3.38 -38.69 -6.83
CA TYR A 135 2.84 -38.03 -8.00
C TYR A 135 2.51 -39.06 -9.05
N SER A 136 1.36 -39.69 -8.93
CA SER A 136 0.75 -40.36 -10.06
C SER A 136 0.22 -39.29 -11.01
N GLU A 137 0.78 -39.27 -12.20
CA GLU A 137 0.26 -38.58 -13.37
C GLU A 137 -1.22 -38.97 -13.57
N ASN A 138 -2.14 -38.16 -13.07
CA ASN A 138 -3.52 -38.21 -13.52
C ASN A 138 -3.59 -37.54 -14.89
N ASN A 139 -3.34 -38.34 -15.88
CA ASN A 139 -3.74 -38.09 -17.26
C ASN A 139 -5.29 -38.06 -17.29
N PRO A 140 -5.97 -36.94 -17.54
CA PRO A 140 -7.41 -36.95 -17.65
C PRO A 140 -7.78 -37.77 -18.89
N GLU A 141 -8.60 -38.79 -18.68
CA GLU A 141 -9.19 -39.64 -19.72
C GLU A 141 -9.67 -38.76 -20.89
N ILE A 142 -9.18 -39.10 -22.08
CA ILE A 142 -9.61 -38.49 -23.34
C ILE A 142 -11.04 -39.01 -23.59
N VAL A 143 -12.01 -38.22 -23.16
CA VAL A 143 -13.40 -38.41 -23.63
C VAL A 143 -13.38 -38.12 -25.12
N LYS A 144 -13.62 -39.14 -25.92
CA LYS A 144 -13.70 -39.06 -27.39
C LYS A 144 -14.81 -38.07 -27.75
N SER A 145 -14.42 -36.85 -28.15
CA SER A 145 -15.33 -35.90 -28.75
C SER A 145 -15.43 -36.16 -30.25
N ASP A 146 -16.64 -36.21 -30.79
CA ASP A 146 -16.91 -36.41 -32.23
C ASP A 146 -16.48 -35.18 -33.11
N LYS A 147 -16.03 -34.08 -32.51
CA LYS A 147 -15.61 -32.87 -33.23
C LYS A 147 -14.10 -32.80 -33.36
N PHE A 148 -13.61 -32.59 -34.58
CA PHE A 148 -12.18 -32.35 -34.85
C PHE A 148 -11.82 -30.90 -34.63
N PHE A 149 -10.85 -30.62 -33.72
CA PHE A 149 -10.31 -29.30 -33.46
C PHE A 149 -8.89 -29.21 -34.01
N SER A 150 -8.57 -28.10 -34.71
CA SER A 150 -7.23 -27.85 -35.23
C SER A 150 -6.22 -27.64 -34.07
N PRO A 151 -4.92 -27.93 -34.27
CA PRO A 151 -3.89 -27.69 -33.27
C PRO A 151 -3.88 -26.24 -32.76
N LEU A 152 -4.14 -25.27 -33.64
CA LEU A 152 -4.22 -23.84 -33.32
C LEU A 152 -5.37 -23.56 -32.34
N VAL A 153 -6.56 -24.11 -32.59
CA VAL A 153 -7.75 -23.97 -31.72
C VAL A 153 -7.48 -24.58 -30.34
N LYS A 154 -6.84 -25.76 -30.28
CA LYS A 154 -6.47 -26.42 -29.05
C LYS A 154 -5.44 -25.60 -28.23
N ASN A 155 -4.46 -24.99 -28.90
CA ASN A 155 -3.47 -24.12 -28.26
C ASN A 155 -4.10 -22.85 -27.67
N ILE A 156 -5.00 -22.20 -28.41
CA ILE A 156 -5.73 -21.02 -27.91
C ILE A 156 -6.60 -21.41 -26.72
N ALA A 157 -7.35 -22.52 -26.82
CA ALA A 157 -8.18 -23.01 -25.72
C ALA A 157 -7.36 -23.31 -24.45
N LYS A 158 -6.18 -23.91 -24.60
CA LYS A 158 -5.27 -24.19 -23.48
C LYS A 158 -4.73 -22.91 -22.87
N LYS A 159 -4.36 -21.90 -23.68
CA LYS A 159 -3.87 -20.60 -23.22
C LYS A 159 -4.93 -19.80 -22.46
N GLU A 160 -6.18 -19.87 -22.91
CA GLU A 160 -7.31 -19.13 -22.34
C GLU A 160 -8.15 -19.95 -21.33
N ASN A 161 -7.63 -21.09 -20.87
CA ASN A 161 -8.30 -22.01 -19.91
C ASN A 161 -9.75 -22.35 -20.28
N ILE A 162 -10.00 -22.63 -21.57
CA ILE A 162 -11.30 -23.06 -22.09
C ILE A 162 -11.41 -24.57 -21.95
N THR A 163 -12.46 -25.04 -21.27
CA THR A 163 -12.67 -26.47 -21.05
C THR A 163 -13.08 -27.19 -22.34
N GLN A 164 -12.89 -28.51 -22.39
CA GLN A 164 -13.30 -29.33 -23.54
C GLN A 164 -14.82 -29.26 -23.77
N GLU A 165 -15.60 -29.11 -22.71
CA GLU A 165 -17.06 -28.94 -22.76
C GLU A 165 -17.44 -27.62 -23.41
N ASP A 166 -16.76 -26.54 -23.03
CA ASP A 166 -16.91 -25.21 -23.65
C ASP A 166 -16.59 -25.25 -25.15
N LEU A 167 -15.48 -25.93 -25.54
CA LEU A 167 -15.10 -26.10 -26.94
C LEU A 167 -16.15 -26.85 -27.74
N ASN A 168 -16.77 -27.90 -27.15
CA ASN A 168 -17.84 -28.68 -27.79
C ASN A 168 -19.12 -27.86 -27.96
N SER A 169 -19.37 -26.84 -27.11
CA SER A 169 -20.53 -25.95 -27.17
C SER A 169 -20.43 -24.88 -28.27
N ILE A 170 -19.21 -24.59 -28.76
CA ILE A 170 -18.99 -23.57 -29.77
C ILE A 170 -19.53 -24.07 -31.14
N SER A 171 -20.39 -23.25 -31.77
CA SER A 171 -20.84 -23.48 -33.14
C SER A 171 -19.73 -23.06 -34.10
N GLY A 172 -19.14 -24.03 -34.83
CA GLY A 172 -18.07 -23.76 -35.79
C GLY A 172 -18.59 -23.17 -37.08
N SER A 173 -17.98 -22.07 -37.55
CA SER A 173 -18.28 -21.40 -38.84
C SER A 173 -17.47 -21.98 -40.01
N GLY A 174 -16.53 -22.88 -39.77
CA GLY A 174 -15.69 -23.45 -40.81
C GLY A 174 -16.37 -24.57 -41.62
N LYS A 175 -15.69 -25.02 -42.69
CA LYS A 175 -16.15 -26.14 -43.52
C LYS A 175 -16.41 -27.38 -42.68
N ASP A 176 -17.54 -28.02 -42.88
CA ASP A 176 -18.02 -29.20 -42.14
C ASP A 176 -18.26 -28.92 -40.61
N GLY A 177 -18.63 -27.69 -40.24
CA GLY A 177 -18.92 -27.32 -38.86
C GLY A 177 -17.69 -27.23 -37.94
N ARG A 178 -16.50 -27.06 -38.50
CA ARG A 178 -15.24 -26.93 -37.75
C ARG A 178 -15.14 -25.58 -37.05
N VAL A 179 -14.67 -25.62 -35.79
CA VAL A 179 -14.41 -24.40 -35.01
C VAL A 179 -13.15 -23.72 -35.56
N THR A 180 -13.29 -22.46 -35.97
CA THR A 180 -12.19 -21.61 -36.46
C THR A 180 -11.57 -20.78 -35.34
N LYS A 181 -10.42 -20.14 -35.65
CA LYS A 181 -9.79 -19.17 -34.72
C LYS A 181 -10.77 -18.03 -34.35
N GLN A 182 -11.56 -17.56 -35.33
CA GLN A 182 -12.49 -16.45 -35.12
C GLN A 182 -13.64 -16.84 -34.18
N ASP A 183 -14.15 -18.08 -34.29
CA ASP A 183 -15.22 -18.58 -33.44
C ASP A 183 -14.79 -18.63 -31.98
N ILE A 184 -13.57 -19.09 -31.71
CA ILE A 184 -13.03 -19.14 -30.34
C ILE A 184 -12.79 -17.75 -29.78
N LEU A 185 -12.30 -16.78 -30.60
CA LEU A 185 -12.13 -15.40 -30.16
C LEU A 185 -13.47 -14.70 -29.90
N ASN A 186 -14.48 -14.94 -30.73
CA ASN A 186 -15.82 -14.43 -30.51
C ASN A 186 -16.46 -15.04 -29.23
N TYR A 187 -16.22 -16.32 -28.97
CA TYR A 187 -16.67 -16.98 -27.74
C TYR A 187 -16.01 -16.36 -26.50
N ILE A 188 -14.69 -16.10 -26.54
CA ILE A 188 -13.96 -15.40 -25.46
C ILE A 188 -14.54 -14.01 -25.22
N GLY A 189 -14.81 -13.25 -26.30
CA GLY A 189 -15.40 -11.91 -26.23
C GLY A 189 -16.86 -11.88 -25.76
N SER A 190 -17.61 -12.97 -25.99
CA SER A 190 -19.01 -13.10 -25.57
C SER A 190 -19.19 -13.81 -24.22
N LYS A 191 -18.14 -14.49 -23.71
CA LYS A 191 -18.17 -15.09 -22.39
C LYS A 191 -18.24 -13.94 -21.38
N PRO A 192 -19.32 -13.76 -20.59
CA PRO A 192 -19.30 -12.78 -19.51
C PRO A 192 -18.09 -13.15 -18.68
N SER A 193 -17.17 -12.20 -18.50
CA SER A 193 -16.00 -12.32 -17.65
C SER A 193 -16.50 -12.91 -16.32
N LYS A 194 -16.33 -14.23 -16.13
CA LYS A 194 -16.40 -14.78 -14.78
C LYS A 194 -15.20 -14.16 -14.09
N SER A 195 -15.44 -13.00 -13.48
CA SER A 195 -14.56 -12.50 -12.47
C SER A 195 -14.13 -13.70 -11.65
N SER A 196 -12.84 -13.89 -11.49
CA SER A 196 -12.23 -14.82 -10.55
C SER A 196 -12.69 -14.43 -9.16
N ASP A 197 -13.94 -14.75 -8.85
CA ASP A 197 -14.57 -14.41 -7.59
C ASP A 197 -14.94 -15.67 -6.85
N SER A 198 -14.38 -15.61 -5.69
CA SER A 198 -14.92 -16.23 -4.50
C SER A 198 -14.48 -17.67 -4.29
N PHE A 199 -13.53 -17.79 -3.40
CA PHE A 199 -13.70 -18.68 -2.26
C PHE A 199 -15.03 -18.35 -1.53
N VAL A 200 -16.16 -18.52 -2.18
CA VAL A 200 -17.44 -18.66 -1.51
C VAL A 200 -17.38 -20.06 -0.92
N SER A 201 -16.97 -20.13 0.33
CA SER A 201 -17.25 -21.28 1.16
C SER A 201 -18.76 -21.53 1.03
N ASN A 202 -19.14 -22.58 0.29
CA ASN A 202 -20.51 -23.10 0.20
C ASN A 202 -20.87 -23.81 1.51
N SER A 203 -20.56 -23.22 2.66
CA SER A 203 -21.03 -23.70 3.95
C SER A 203 -22.53 -23.40 4.02
N LYS A 204 -23.33 -24.42 3.73
CA LYS A 204 -24.78 -24.35 4.01
C LYS A 204 -24.95 -24.18 5.52
N PRO A 205 -25.85 -23.27 5.96
CA PRO A 205 -26.15 -23.13 7.37
C PRO A 205 -26.52 -24.47 8.00
N LEU A 206 -26.02 -24.72 9.20
CA LEU A 206 -26.35 -25.93 9.96
C LEU A 206 -27.74 -25.79 10.56
N VAL A 207 -28.34 -26.92 10.93
CA VAL A 207 -29.65 -26.94 11.62
C VAL A 207 -29.47 -26.22 12.98
N GLY A 208 -30.18 -25.12 13.15
CA GLY A 208 -30.11 -24.28 14.36
C GLY A 208 -29.38 -22.93 14.18
N ASP A 209 -28.72 -22.72 13.04
CA ASP A 209 -28.12 -21.42 12.73
C ASP A 209 -29.19 -20.37 12.46
N GLN A 210 -28.98 -19.16 13.01
CA GLN A 210 -29.84 -18.01 12.74
C GLN A 210 -29.32 -17.25 11.54
N ILE A 211 -30.10 -17.18 10.48
CA ILE A 211 -29.82 -16.36 9.30
C ILE A 211 -30.40 -14.98 9.52
N ILE A 212 -29.53 -13.94 9.51
CA ILE A 212 -29.93 -12.55 9.60
C ILE A 212 -29.57 -11.85 8.29
N GLU A 213 -30.58 -11.36 7.58
CA GLU A 213 -30.36 -10.58 6.37
C GLU A 213 -29.90 -9.15 6.71
N LEU A 214 -28.94 -8.66 5.93
CA LEU A 214 -28.53 -7.26 6.02
C LEU A 214 -29.67 -6.35 5.57
N ASP A 215 -29.93 -5.30 6.34
CA ASP A 215 -30.80 -4.22 5.91
C ASP A 215 -30.20 -3.46 4.70
N ARG A 216 -30.97 -2.53 4.12
CA ARG A 216 -30.52 -1.74 2.96
C ARG A 216 -29.21 -0.99 3.23
N MET A 217 -29.08 -0.40 4.41
CA MET A 217 -27.87 0.35 4.79
C MET A 217 -26.68 -0.59 4.95
N GLY A 218 -26.89 -1.73 5.60
CA GLY A 218 -25.87 -2.77 5.78
C GLY A 218 -25.34 -3.29 4.44
N LYS A 219 -26.21 -3.50 3.44
CA LYS A 219 -25.79 -3.91 2.08
C LYS A 219 -24.92 -2.84 1.41
N ILE A 220 -25.32 -1.57 1.48
CA ILE A 220 -24.52 -0.45 0.92
C ILE A 220 -23.14 -0.37 1.58
N ILE A 221 -23.07 -0.48 2.90
CA ILE A 221 -21.80 -0.45 3.65
C ILE A 221 -20.92 -1.66 3.26
N PHE A 222 -21.54 -2.86 3.17
CA PHE A 222 -20.83 -4.08 2.76
C PHE A 222 -20.16 -3.91 1.38
N ASP A 223 -20.92 -3.45 0.38
CA ASP A 223 -20.38 -3.25 -0.97
C ASP A 223 -19.32 -2.16 -0.99
N HIS A 224 -19.55 -1.04 -0.31
CA HIS A 224 -18.61 0.09 -0.27
C HIS A 224 -17.27 -0.27 0.39
N MET A 225 -17.30 -0.99 1.53
CA MET A 225 -16.07 -1.42 2.22
C MET A 225 -15.32 -2.52 1.45
N SER A 226 -16.05 -3.48 0.88
CA SER A 226 -15.46 -4.52 0.03
C SER A 226 -14.77 -3.92 -1.20
N ASN A 227 -15.42 -2.97 -1.86
CA ASN A 227 -14.86 -2.27 -3.00
C ASN A 227 -13.65 -1.41 -2.62
N SER A 228 -13.69 -0.71 -1.49
CA SER A 228 -12.55 0.07 -1.02
C SER A 228 -11.30 -0.79 -0.81
N LYS A 229 -11.44 -1.98 -0.23
CA LYS A 229 -10.31 -2.93 -0.04
C LYS A 229 -9.77 -3.48 -1.36
N LYS A 230 -10.61 -3.60 -2.39
CA LYS A 230 -10.19 -4.06 -3.74
C LYS A 230 -9.49 -2.94 -4.52
N ILE A 231 -9.94 -1.70 -4.36
CA ILE A 231 -9.47 -0.54 -5.15
C ILE A 231 -8.16 0.02 -4.60
N SER A 232 -8.09 0.28 -3.28
CA SER A 232 -6.97 0.99 -2.67
C SER A 232 -5.94 0.05 -2.06
N ALA A 233 -4.66 0.32 -2.30
CA ALA A 233 -3.54 -0.35 -1.64
C ALA A 233 -3.33 0.25 -0.24
N HIS A 234 -4.04 -0.30 0.76
CA HIS A 234 -4.03 0.20 2.13
C HIS A 234 -2.71 -0.07 2.84
N VAL A 235 -2.01 0.99 3.24
CA VAL A 235 -0.84 0.95 4.14
C VAL A 235 -1.14 1.81 5.37
N GLN A 236 -0.60 1.43 6.53
CA GLN A 236 -0.81 2.11 7.79
C GLN A 236 0.49 2.62 8.39
N SER A 237 0.43 3.82 8.98
CA SER A 237 1.48 4.39 9.83
C SER A 237 0.89 4.74 11.20
N PHE A 238 1.65 4.48 12.25
CA PHE A 238 1.24 4.70 13.64
C PHE A 238 2.21 5.64 14.32
N VAL A 239 1.69 6.60 15.08
CA VAL A 239 2.50 7.54 15.87
C VAL A 239 1.89 7.67 17.26
N GLU A 240 2.70 7.54 18.28
CA GLU A 240 2.30 7.88 19.66
C GLU A 240 2.46 9.38 19.88
N VAL A 241 1.45 10.01 20.48
CA VAL A 241 1.35 11.46 20.66
C VAL A 241 1.11 11.82 22.10
N ASP A 242 1.87 12.79 22.63
CA ASP A 242 1.64 13.36 23.95
C ASP A 242 0.65 14.52 23.87
N VAL A 243 -0.55 14.30 24.34
CA VAL A 243 -1.63 15.29 24.35
C VAL A 243 -1.86 15.90 25.74
N SER A 244 -0.88 15.89 26.62
CA SER A 244 -1.01 16.41 27.98
C SER A 244 -1.37 17.90 27.97
N ASN A 245 -0.67 18.73 27.17
CA ASN A 245 -0.94 20.15 27.03
C ASN A 245 -2.35 20.40 26.45
N LEU A 246 -2.68 19.69 25.37
CA LEU A 246 -4.01 19.77 24.75
C LEU A 246 -5.14 19.41 25.75
N TRP A 247 -4.92 18.35 26.52
CA TRP A 247 -5.88 17.94 27.56
C TRP A 247 -6.08 19.01 28.61
N ASP A 248 -4.98 19.57 29.16
CA ASP A 248 -5.03 20.55 30.24
C ASP A 248 -5.62 21.88 29.73
N TRP A 249 -5.31 22.28 28.48
CA TRP A 249 -5.94 23.40 27.81
C TRP A 249 -7.45 23.20 27.69
N ARG A 250 -7.89 22.06 27.13
CA ARG A 250 -9.31 21.76 26.99
C ARG A 250 -10.02 21.73 28.35
N ASP A 251 -9.38 21.15 29.37
CA ASP A 251 -9.95 21.07 30.72
C ASP A 251 -10.17 22.46 31.35
N ARG A 252 -9.27 23.39 31.08
CA ARG A 252 -9.36 24.80 31.49
C ARG A 252 -10.55 25.49 30.82
N TYR A 253 -10.75 25.31 29.53
CA TYR A 253 -11.74 26.06 28.75
C TYR A 253 -13.13 25.40 28.67
N LYS A 254 -13.28 24.11 28.96
CA LYS A 254 -14.55 23.37 28.74
C LYS A 254 -15.76 23.96 29.49
N LYS A 255 -15.54 24.55 30.70
CA LYS A 255 -16.61 25.09 31.52
C LYS A 255 -17.08 26.45 30.96
N SER A 256 -16.18 27.37 30.77
CA SER A 256 -16.48 28.70 30.21
C SER A 256 -17.04 28.61 28.79
N PHE A 257 -16.54 27.69 27.97
CA PHE A 257 -17.12 27.45 26.64
C PHE A 257 -18.57 26.96 26.72
N PHE A 258 -18.89 26.06 27.67
CA PHE A 258 -20.24 25.60 27.86
C PHE A 258 -21.16 26.73 28.38
N GLU A 259 -20.68 27.56 29.27
CA GLU A 259 -21.44 28.72 29.81
C GLU A 259 -21.71 29.75 28.73
N ASN A 260 -20.78 30.01 27.83
CA ASN A 260 -20.90 31.03 26.78
C ASN A 260 -21.68 30.53 25.56
N GLU A 261 -21.48 29.27 25.15
CA GLU A 261 -22.00 28.78 23.87
C GLU A 261 -23.11 27.71 24.04
N GLY A 262 -23.41 27.26 25.26
CA GLY A 262 -24.35 26.17 25.52
C GLY A 262 -23.92 24.81 24.95
N GLN A 263 -22.69 24.70 24.51
CA GLN A 263 -22.16 23.54 23.79
C GLN A 263 -20.96 22.91 24.50
N LYS A 264 -20.81 21.57 24.36
CA LYS A 264 -19.65 20.86 24.98
C LYS A 264 -18.41 20.98 24.12
N LEU A 265 -17.30 21.41 24.70
CA LEU A 265 -15.99 21.33 24.08
C LEU A 265 -15.43 19.93 24.23
N THR A 266 -15.52 19.12 23.17
CA THR A 266 -14.96 17.75 23.10
C THR A 266 -13.56 17.75 22.48
N PHE A 267 -12.86 16.61 22.48
CA PHE A 267 -11.54 16.49 21.85
C PHE A 267 -11.62 16.44 20.31
N THR A 268 -12.71 15.95 19.73
CA THR A 268 -12.86 15.73 18.29
C THR A 268 -12.58 17.00 17.45
N PRO A 269 -13.12 18.19 17.78
CA PRO A 269 -12.80 19.41 17.05
C PRO A 269 -11.30 19.78 17.09
N LEU A 270 -10.63 19.50 18.21
CA LEU A 270 -9.21 19.77 18.39
C LEU A 270 -8.37 18.89 17.47
N PHE A 271 -8.69 17.61 17.38
CA PHE A 271 -8.04 16.67 16.46
C PHE A 271 -8.31 17.04 15.00
N ILE A 272 -9.56 17.37 14.66
CA ILE A 272 -9.92 17.81 13.31
C ILE A 272 -9.12 19.06 12.91
N ASN A 273 -8.96 20.03 13.83
CA ASN A 273 -8.17 21.23 13.58
C ASN A 273 -6.69 20.90 13.25
N ALA A 274 -6.08 19.97 13.98
CA ALA A 274 -4.71 19.52 13.69
C ALA A 274 -4.62 18.81 12.32
N VAL A 275 -5.60 17.97 11.98
CA VAL A 275 -5.68 17.29 10.68
C VAL A 275 -5.83 18.33 9.54
N ILE A 276 -6.70 19.34 9.69
CA ILE A 276 -6.88 20.40 8.69
C ILE A 276 -5.55 21.15 8.43
N LYS A 277 -4.82 21.52 9.49
CA LYS A 277 -3.51 22.15 9.36
C LYS A 277 -2.54 21.27 8.59
N SER A 278 -2.48 19.99 8.93
CA SER A 278 -1.62 19.02 8.26
C SER A 278 -2.00 18.75 6.80
N LEU A 279 -3.30 18.79 6.45
CA LEU A 279 -3.77 18.71 5.06
C LEU A 279 -3.33 19.94 4.22
N LYS A 280 -3.18 21.11 4.84
CA LYS A 280 -2.60 22.30 4.17
C LYS A 280 -1.11 22.14 3.93
N ASP A 281 -0.38 21.50 4.85
CA ASP A 281 1.06 21.22 4.69
C ASP A 281 1.32 20.07 3.69
N TYR A 282 0.40 19.12 3.59
CA TYR A 282 0.47 17.96 2.69
C TYR A 282 -0.76 17.88 1.77
N PRO A 283 -0.91 18.76 0.78
CA PRO A 283 -2.14 18.87 -0.03
C PRO A 283 -2.48 17.59 -0.80
N ILE A 284 -1.50 16.75 -1.13
CA ILE A 284 -1.71 15.47 -1.81
C ILE A 284 -2.61 14.52 -1.00
N MET A 285 -2.64 14.65 0.34
CA MET A 285 -3.55 13.90 1.20
C MET A 285 -5.01 14.32 1.03
N ASN A 286 -5.28 15.50 0.44
CA ASN A 286 -6.61 16.02 0.11
C ASN A 286 -6.93 15.79 -1.37
N SER A 287 -6.78 14.56 -1.84
CA SER A 287 -6.94 14.18 -3.25
C SER A 287 -7.84 12.95 -3.45
N SER A 288 -8.12 12.64 -4.69
CA SER A 288 -8.77 11.40 -5.12
C SER A 288 -8.12 10.88 -6.40
N ILE A 289 -8.35 9.59 -6.71
CA ILE A 289 -7.83 8.96 -7.92
C ILE A 289 -9.00 8.68 -8.87
N VAL A 290 -8.90 9.15 -10.12
CA VAL A 290 -9.85 8.84 -11.20
C VAL A 290 -9.05 8.55 -12.46
N ASP A 291 -9.25 7.39 -13.09
CA ASP A 291 -8.60 6.99 -14.34
C ASP A 291 -7.08 7.21 -14.34
N GLN A 292 -6.40 6.73 -13.27
CA GLN A 292 -4.95 6.87 -13.05
C GLN A 292 -4.45 8.33 -12.95
N LYS A 293 -5.37 9.28 -12.70
CA LYS A 293 -5.04 10.69 -12.49
C LYS A 293 -5.33 11.10 -11.05
N ILE A 294 -4.45 11.91 -10.47
CA ILE A 294 -4.64 12.49 -9.14
C ILE A 294 -5.43 13.77 -9.29
N ILE A 295 -6.57 13.85 -8.61
CA ILE A 295 -7.39 15.06 -8.55
C ILE A 295 -7.18 15.72 -7.19
N MET A 296 -6.40 16.78 -7.15
CA MET A 296 -6.20 17.61 -5.95
C MET A 296 -7.47 18.40 -5.65
N LYS A 297 -8.03 18.20 -4.46
CA LYS A 297 -9.25 18.90 -4.05
C LYS A 297 -8.91 20.29 -3.49
N ARG A 298 -9.64 21.31 -3.95
CA ARG A 298 -9.47 22.69 -3.45
C ARG A 298 -10.05 22.87 -2.05
N SER A 299 -11.25 22.34 -1.80
CA SER A 299 -11.93 22.41 -0.51
C SER A 299 -11.44 21.28 0.40
N ILE A 300 -11.30 21.55 1.70
CA ILE A 300 -11.04 20.54 2.72
C ILE A 300 -12.37 20.21 3.41
N ASN A 301 -12.93 19.06 3.06
CA ASN A 301 -14.19 18.57 3.59
C ASN A 301 -13.92 17.35 4.50
N ILE A 302 -14.06 17.52 5.80
CA ILE A 302 -13.69 16.47 6.75
C ILE A 302 -14.87 15.56 7.07
N GLY A 303 -14.79 14.30 6.68
CA GLY A 303 -15.69 13.25 7.13
C GLY A 303 -15.41 12.89 8.59
N MET A 304 -16.42 12.79 9.39
CA MET A 304 -16.31 12.43 10.81
C MET A 304 -17.10 11.15 11.08
N ALA A 305 -16.41 10.03 11.28
CA ALA A 305 -17.08 8.77 11.57
C ALA A 305 -17.84 8.82 12.90
N THR A 306 -19.13 8.63 12.84
CA THR A 306 -20.06 8.75 13.99
C THR A 306 -20.90 7.48 14.13
N ALA A 307 -20.85 6.85 15.31
CA ALA A 307 -21.69 5.71 15.62
C ALA A 307 -23.13 6.17 15.88
N VAL A 308 -24.10 5.48 15.29
CA VAL A 308 -25.54 5.68 15.48
C VAL A 308 -26.13 4.62 16.42
N LYS A 309 -27.37 4.83 16.87
CA LYS A 309 -28.00 4.01 17.91
C LYS A 309 -28.16 2.52 17.58
N ASN A 310 -28.28 2.19 16.30
CA ASN A 310 -28.42 0.81 15.82
C ASN A 310 -27.07 0.07 15.63
N GLY A 311 -25.96 0.66 16.08
CA GLY A 311 -24.61 0.09 15.93
C GLY A 311 -23.96 0.35 14.56
N ASN A 312 -24.67 0.92 13.60
CA ASN A 312 -24.12 1.33 12.32
C ASN A 312 -23.22 2.56 12.45
N LEU A 313 -22.37 2.77 11.45
CA LEU A 313 -21.49 3.93 11.36
C LEU A 313 -21.95 4.80 10.18
N ILE A 314 -22.07 6.12 10.42
CA ILE A 314 -22.30 7.11 9.37
C ILE A 314 -21.18 8.13 9.40
N VAL A 315 -20.85 8.72 8.24
CA VAL A 315 -19.74 9.68 8.12
C VAL A 315 -20.27 11.04 7.66
N PRO A 316 -20.84 11.87 8.57
CA PRO A 316 -21.17 13.23 8.23
C PRO A 316 -19.94 14.04 7.88
N VAL A 317 -20.10 15.04 7.00
CA VAL A 317 -19.01 15.82 6.39
C VAL A 317 -19.13 17.29 6.78
N ILE A 318 -18.06 17.80 7.39
CA ILE A 318 -17.89 19.23 7.65
C ILE A 318 -17.33 19.86 6.37
N LYS A 319 -18.16 20.57 5.63
CA LYS A 319 -17.76 21.23 4.37
C LYS A 319 -16.88 22.45 4.64
N ASN A 320 -15.87 22.68 3.81
CA ASN A 320 -14.93 23.79 3.91
C ASN A 320 -14.41 23.99 5.35
N ALA A 321 -14.00 22.88 5.98
CA ALA A 321 -13.61 22.86 7.38
C ALA A 321 -12.42 23.77 7.70
N ASP A 322 -11.62 24.08 6.71
CA ASP A 322 -10.46 24.97 6.79
C ASP A 322 -10.82 26.47 6.86
N HIS A 323 -12.08 26.82 6.61
CA HIS A 323 -12.61 28.19 6.78
C HIS A 323 -13.17 28.43 8.18
N LEU A 324 -13.33 27.35 8.98
CA LEU A 324 -13.87 27.44 10.33
C LEU A 324 -12.75 27.66 11.36
N ASN A 325 -12.96 28.56 12.28
CA ASN A 325 -12.15 28.63 13.49
C ASN A 325 -12.54 27.51 14.47
N LEU A 326 -11.83 27.37 15.57
CA LEU A 326 -12.02 26.28 16.52
C LEU A 326 -13.43 26.27 17.14
N LYS A 327 -14.03 27.47 17.39
CA LYS A 327 -15.41 27.59 17.84
C LYS A 327 -16.38 27.05 16.77
N GLY A 328 -16.25 27.51 15.53
CA GLY A 328 -17.08 27.05 14.41
C GLY A 328 -16.97 25.55 14.17
N LEU A 329 -15.76 24.97 14.23
CA LEU A 329 -15.54 23.53 14.17
C LEU A 329 -16.24 22.79 15.31
N THR A 330 -16.18 23.32 16.55
CA THR A 330 -16.83 22.69 17.70
C THR A 330 -18.36 22.65 17.53
N LEU A 331 -18.96 23.76 17.06
CA LEU A 331 -20.39 23.83 16.79
C LEU A 331 -20.79 22.86 15.67
N ALA A 332 -20.05 22.81 14.57
CA ALA A 332 -20.32 21.92 13.44
C ALA A 332 -20.20 20.43 13.84
N VAL A 333 -19.15 20.06 14.59
CA VAL A 333 -18.95 18.69 15.10
C VAL A 333 -20.10 18.27 16.00
N ASN A 334 -20.54 19.13 16.93
CA ASN A 334 -21.62 18.82 17.86
C ASN A 334 -22.96 18.69 17.12
N ASP A 335 -23.28 19.62 16.22
CA ASP A 335 -24.50 19.59 15.43
C ASP A 335 -24.63 18.34 14.59
N LEU A 336 -23.62 18.08 13.73
CA LEU A 336 -23.61 16.91 12.87
C LEU A 336 -23.65 15.60 13.66
N SER A 337 -22.90 15.51 14.78
CA SER A 337 -22.92 14.32 15.64
C SER A 337 -24.30 14.07 16.27
N ASN A 338 -24.98 15.12 16.72
CA ASN A 338 -26.31 15.00 17.33
C ASN A 338 -27.35 14.59 16.28
N ARG A 339 -27.34 15.22 15.11
CA ARG A 339 -28.24 14.88 14.00
C ARG A 339 -27.96 13.50 13.41
N ALA A 340 -26.70 13.05 13.39
CA ALA A 340 -26.35 11.67 13.04
C ALA A 340 -27.03 10.66 13.98
N ARG A 341 -26.94 10.88 15.31
CA ARG A 341 -27.55 10.00 16.31
C ARG A 341 -29.08 10.01 16.32
N SER A 342 -29.69 11.12 15.89
CA SER A 342 -31.14 11.24 15.73
C SER A 342 -31.66 10.88 14.33
N ASN A 343 -30.74 10.38 13.45
CA ASN A 343 -31.04 10.02 12.06
C ASN A 343 -31.71 11.15 11.25
N SER A 344 -31.25 12.39 11.46
CA SER A 344 -31.79 13.62 10.84
C SER A 344 -30.74 14.34 9.97
N LEU A 345 -29.74 13.62 9.47
CA LEU A 345 -28.81 14.14 8.48
C LEU A 345 -29.47 14.22 7.10
N LYS A 346 -29.07 15.26 6.34
CA LYS A 346 -29.43 15.38 4.93
C LYS A 346 -28.46 14.59 4.05
N PRO A 347 -28.89 14.12 2.87
CA PRO A 347 -27.98 13.38 1.95
C PRO A 347 -26.71 14.14 1.58
N GLU A 348 -26.79 15.46 1.42
CA GLU A 348 -25.63 16.31 1.07
C GLU A 348 -24.61 16.39 2.21
N GLU A 349 -25.02 16.10 3.44
CA GLU A 349 -24.14 16.16 4.61
C GLU A 349 -23.30 14.89 4.82
N VAL A 350 -23.54 13.86 4.02
CA VAL A 350 -22.76 12.61 4.04
C VAL A 350 -21.97 12.39 2.75
N SER A 351 -22.01 13.35 1.82
CA SER A 351 -21.32 13.29 0.52
C SER A 351 -20.13 14.24 0.44
N ASP A 352 -19.27 14.06 -0.58
CA ASP A 352 -18.12 14.92 -0.95
C ASP A 352 -17.10 15.16 0.17
N GLY A 353 -16.92 14.24 1.09
CA GLY A 353 -15.82 14.24 2.02
C GLY A 353 -14.48 14.04 1.28
N THR A 354 -13.43 14.77 1.68
CA THR A 354 -12.12 14.68 1.04
C THR A 354 -11.08 13.96 1.90
N TYR A 355 -11.30 13.91 3.21
CA TYR A 355 -10.49 13.15 4.17
C TYR A 355 -11.36 12.75 5.37
N THR A 356 -11.10 11.60 5.98
CA THR A 356 -11.93 11.10 7.09
C THR A 356 -11.16 11.02 8.41
N VAL A 357 -11.82 11.42 9.49
CA VAL A 357 -11.34 11.27 10.87
C VAL A 357 -12.29 10.33 11.61
N THR A 358 -11.75 9.31 12.28
CA THR A 358 -12.52 8.40 13.13
C THR A 358 -11.95 8.34 14.54
N ASN A 359 -12.81 8.29 15.55
CA ASN A 359 -12.39 8.19 16.95
C ASN A 359 -12.72 6.80 17.50
N VAL A 360 -11.75 5.89 17.44
CA VAL A 360 -11.88 4.53 17.96
C VAL A 360 -11.67 4.47 19.48
N GLY A 361 -11.06 5.51 20.06
CA GLY A 361 -10.85 5.64 21.50
C GLY A 361 -12.14 5.72 22.30
N ASN A 362 -13.25 6.17 21.71
CA ASN A 362 -14.58 6.15 22.33
C ASN A 362 -15.04 4.73 22.68
N PHE A 363 -14.52 3.71 22.02
CA PHE A 363 -14.79 2.29 22.28
C PHE A 363 -13.69 1.63 23.11
N GLY A 364 -12.72 2.41 23.63
CA GLY A 364 -11.59 1.90 24.41
C GLY A 364 -10.43 1.36 23.57
N SER A 365 -10.49 1.43 22.24
CA SER A 365 -9.42 0.96 21.38
C SER A 365 -8.19 1.87 21.48
N ILE A 366 -7.02 1.24 21.62
CA ILE A 366 -5.73 1.96 21.69
C ILE A 366 -5.34 2.49 20.31
N MET A 367 -5.57 1.71 19.29
CA MET A 367 -5.33 2.02 17.88
C MET A 367 -6.30 1.22 17.01
N GLY A 368 -6.37 1.53 15.72
CA GLY A 368 -7.19 0.80 14.75
C GLY A 368 -6.61 0.95 13.35
N THR A 369 -7.02 0.10 12.43
CA THR A 369 -6.66 0.13 11.01
C THR A 369 -7.91 0.41 10.18
N PRO A 370 -8.37 1.68 10.10
CA PRO A 370 -9.60 2.01 9.40
C PRO A 370 -9.46 1.77 7.89
N ILE A 371 -10.56 1.38 7.26
CA ILE A 371 -10.64 1.25 5.80
C ILE A 371 -10.90 2.65 5.20
N ILE A 372 -10.23 2.96 4.10
CA ILE A 372 -10.39 4.24 3.40
C ILE A 372 -11.82 4.38 2.89
N ASN A 373 -12.42 5.55 3.12
CA ASN A 373 -13.75 5.90 2.60
C ASN A 373 -13.61 6.46 1.18
N GLN A 374 -13.88 5.61 0.16
CA GLN A 374 -13.75 6.03 -1.24
C GLN A 374 -14.62 7.27 -1.57
N PRO A 375 -14.16 8.18 -2.45
CA PRO A 375 -12.94 8.15 -3.27
C PRO A 375 -11.71 8.82 -2.63
N GLN A 376 -11.69 8.96 -1.30
CA GLN A 376 -10.59 9.57 -0.56
C GLN A 376 -9.32 8.70 -0.62
N VAL A 377 -8.17 9.32 -0.32
CA VAL A 377 -6.86 8.63 -0.32
C VAL A 377 -6.34 8.36 1.09
N GLY A 378 -7.02 8.83 2.12
CA GLY A 378 -6.58 8.64 3.50
C GLY A 378 -7.69 8.78 4.54
N ILE A 379 -7.45 8.16 5.68
CA ILE A 379 -8.28 8.19 6.88
C ILE A 379 -7.38 8.10 8.11
N ILE A 380 -7.69 8.86 9.15
CA ILE A 380 -6.96 8.81 10.43
C ILE A 380 -7.88 8.34 11.55
N ALA A 381 -7.40 7.37 12.34
CA ALA A 381 -8.06 6.92 13.55
C ALA A 381 -7.34 7.44 14.79
N ILE A 382 -8.12 7.90 15.76
CA ILE A 382 -7.66 8.45 17.02
C ILE A 382 -7.94 7.41 18.10
N GLY A 383 -6.87 6.94 18.75
CA GLY A 383 -6.95 6.00 19.87
C GLY A 383 -7.42 6.64 21.17
N VAL A 384 -7.64 5.80 22.18
CA VAL A 384 -8.02 6.26 23.51
C VAL A 384 -6.86 7.03 24.17
N ILE A 385 -7.17 8.16 24.80
CA ILE A 385 -6.21 8.91 25.60
C ILE A 385 -5.99 8.19 26.92
N ARG A 386 -4.75 7.81 27.22
CA ARG A 386 -4.36 7.09 28.44
C ARG A 386 -3.29 7.84 29.21
N LYS A 387 -3.31 7.68 30.53
CA LYS A 387 -2.16 8.06 31.37
C LYS A 387 -1.10 6.96 31.26
N THR A 388 0.09 7.33 30.82
CA THR A 388 1.23 6.43 30.67
C THR A 388 2.47 6.99 31.38
N PRO A 389 3.31 6.16 32.01
CA PRO A 389 4.63 6.59 32.43
C PRO A 389 5.45 6.93 31.18
N SER A 390 6.16 8.04 31.21
CA SER A 390 6.96 8.51 30.08
C SER A 390 8.21 9.18 30.58
N VAL A 391 9.29 9.07 29.82
CA VAL A 391 10.49 9.86 30.04
C VAL A 391 10.20 11.31 29.69
N ILE A 392 10.58 12.21 30.57
CA ILE A 392 10.53 13.66 30.38
C ILE A 392 11.97 14.14 30.39
N GLU A 393 12.46 14.52 29.23
CA GLU A 393 13.80 15.07 29.05
C GLU A 393 13.83 16.52 29.55
N THR A 394 14.80 16.86 30.38
CA THR A 394 15.01 18.25 30.85
C THR A 394 16.50 18.56 30.86
N ASN A 395 16.82 19.86 30.94
CA ASN A 395 18.21 20.33 31.08
C ASN A 395 18.95 19.81 32.31
N LYS A 396 18.23 19.14 33.25
CA LYS A 396 18.78 18.57 34.50
C LYS A 396 18.81 17.04 34.47
N GLY A 397 18.55 16.44 33.32
CA GLY A 397 18.44 14.99 33.11
C GLY A 397 17.02 14.54 32.89
N ASP A 398 16.87 13.22 32.74
CA ASP A 398 15.61 12.57 32.42
C ASP A 398 14.83 12.20 33.66
N PHE A 399 13.53 12.41 33.62
CA PHE A 399 12.62 12.07 34.72
C PHE A 399 11.48 11.19 34.19
N ILE A 400 11.01 10.27 35.03
CA ILE A 400 9.79 9.52 34.71
C ILE A 400 8.60 10.33 35.24
N GLY A 401 7.70 10.66 34.33
CA GLY A 401 6.46 11.37 34.65
C GLY A 401 5.23 10.72 34.03
N ILE A 402 4.05 11.15 34.50
CA ILE A 402 2.78 10.68 33.94
C ILE A 402 2.35 11.65 32.85
N ARG A 403 2.24 11.12 31.62
CA ARG A 403 1.78 11.87 30.46
C ARG A 403 0.46 11.31 29.93
N LYS A 404 -0.33 12.13 29.26
CA LYS A 404 -1.57 11.73 28.61
C LYS A 404 -1.26 11.49 27.15
N LYS A 405 -1.22 10.22 26.74
CA LYS A 405 -0.83 9.82 25.39
C LYS A 405 -1.94 9.09 24.67
N LEU A 406 -1.93 9.16 23.36
CA LEU A 406 -2.77 8.40 22.45
C LEU A 406 -1.94 7.90 21.26
N ILE A 407 -2.50 6.98 20.49
CA ILE A 407 -1.93 6.56 19.21
C ILE A 407 -2.81 7.10 18.08
N LEU A 408 -2.18 7.77 17.12
CA LEU A 408 -2.75 8.07 15.82
C LEU A 408 -2.46 6.92 14.87
N SER A 409 -3.48 6.45 14.18
CA SER A 409 -3.38 5.40 13.15
C SER A 409 -3.82 5.99 11.83
N HIS A 410 -2.90 6.15 10.90
CA HIS A 410 -3.15 6.72 9.58
C HIS A 410 -3.14 5.63 8.53
N THR A 411 -4.24 5.43 7.82
CA THR A 411 -4.35 4.56 6.65
C THR A 411 -4.39 5.41 5.39
N TYR A 412 -3.57 5.06 4.41
CA TYR A 412 -3.46 5.79 3.13
C TYR A 412 -3.33 4.85 1.95
N ASP A 413 -3.66 5.36 0.76
CA ASP A 413 -3.60 4.61 -0.49
C ASP A 413 -2.19 4.67 -1.08
N HIS A 414 -1.45 3.57 -0.98
CA HIS A 414 -0.05 3.49 -1.40
C HIS A 414 0.15 3.58 -2.92
N ARG A 415 -0.92 3.57 -3.71
CA ARG A 415 -0.83 3.78 -5.16
C ARG A 415 -0.34 5.20 -5.51
N ILE A 416 -0.60 6.18 -4.62
CA ILE A 416 -0.17 7.59 -4.83
C ILE A 416 0.51 8.20 -3.61
N ILE A 417 0.32 7.67 -2.41
CA ILE A 417 0.95 8.13 -1.18
C ILE A 417 2.01 7.13 -0.76
N ASN A 418 3.27 7.48 -0.93
CA ASN A 418 4.38 6.67 -0.45
C ASN A 418 4.52 6.72 1.08
N GLY A 419 5.30 5.77 1.63
CA GLY A 419 5.50 5.67 3.08
C GLY A 419 6.11 6.93 3.73
N SER A 420 6.96 7.65 3.01
CA SER A 420 7.55 8.91 3.48
C SER A 420 6.47 9.98 3.66
N ILE A 421 5.62 10.21 2.66
CA ILE A 421 4.54 11.21 2.72
C ILE A 421 3.52 10.81 3.77
N GLY A 422 3.05 9.54 3.76
CA GLY A 422 2.06 9.05 4.72
C GLY A 422 2.52 9.10 6.17
N GLY A 423 3.78 8.73 6.42
CA GLY A 423 4.42 8.82 7.73
C GLY A 423 4.65 10.26 8.18
N SER A 424 5.17 11.13 7.29
CA SER A 424 5.38 12.56 7.60
C SER A 424 4.07 13.29 7.87
N PHE A 425 3.00 12.95 7.16
CA PHE A 425 1.68 13.55 7.41
C PHE A 425 1.17 13.24 8.82
N VAL A 426 1.17 11.97 9.25
CA VAL A 426 0.69 11.62 10.59
C VAL A 426 1.60 12.17 11.68
N LYS A 427 2.91 12.24 11.45
CA LYS A 427 3.87 12.92 12.32
C LYS A 427 3.53 14.41 12.45
N ARG A 428 3.19 15.07 11.35
CA ARG A 428 2.80 16.49 11.36
C ARG A 428 1.52 16.74 12.15
N VAL A 429 0.55 15.82 12.05
CA VAL A 429 -0.66 15.86 12.91
C VAL A 429 -0.28 15.74 14.38
N ALA A 430 0.65 14.83 14.72
CA ALA A 430 1.16 14.67 16.08
C ALA A 430 1.81 15.95 16.60
N GLU A 431 2.70 16.56 15.82
CA GLU A 431 3.37 17.81 16.15
C GLU A 431 2.35 18.91 16.48
N TYR A 432 1.32 19.13 15.66
CA TYR A 432 0.27 20.12 15.94
C TYR A 432 -0.53 19.84 17.22
N LEU A 433 -0.60 18.59 17.68
CA LEU A 433 -1.27 18.22 18.93
C LEU A 433 -0.35 18.38 20.13
N GLU A 434 0.94 18.05 20.00
CA GLU A 434 1.96 18.16 21.06
C GLU A 434 2.35 19.61 21.36
N GLU A 435 2.51 20.41 20.27
CA GLU A 435 2.83 21.85 20.31
C GLU A 435 1.59 22.73 20.56
N TRP A 436 0.53 22.17 21.18
CA TRP A 436 -0.68 22.94 21.41
C TRP A 436 -0.43 24.19 22.24
N ASP A 437 -0.78 25.36 21.71
CA ASP A 437 -0.59 26.62 22.42
C ASP A 437 -1.53 26.73 23.64
N MET A 438 -0.96 26.68 24.81
CA MET A 438 -1.67 26.77 26.09
C MET A 438 -2.28 28.16 26.36
N ASN A 439 -1.86 29.20 25.61
CA ASN A 439 -2.36 30.57 25.75
C ASN A 439 -3.44 30.89 24.70
N GLN A 440 -3.66 30.00 23.74
CA GLN A 440 -4.70 30.16 22.74
C GLN A 440 -6.08 30.31 23.43
N THR A 441 -6.82 31.33 23.09
CA THR A 441 -8.25 31.48 23.48
C THR A 441 -9.15 30.85 22.43
N ILE A 442 -10.37 30.44 22.86
CA ILE A 442 -11.37 29.82 21.99
C ILE A 442 -12.51 30.79 21.68
#